data_9a6a53d15d1dc6e84e535172d50a7d76
#
_entry.id   9a6a53d15d1dc6e84e535172d50a7d76
#
_cell.length_a   1.000
_cell.length_b   1.000
_cell.length_c   1.000
_cell.angle_alpha   90.00
_cell.angle_beta   90.00
_cell.angle_gamma   90.00
#
_symmetry.space_group_name_H-M   'P 1'
#
loop_
_entity.id
_entity.type
_entity.pdbx_description
1 polymer ?
#
loop_
_entity_poly.entity_id
_entity_poly.type
_entity_poly.pdbx_seq_one_letter_code
_entity_poly.pdbx_strand_id
1 'polypeptide(L)'
;VGAEISEGQKLHQAGAEIEFPAIFGFVPWRHHVEIVTKCKTIEEALFYVRKTIEESWSRSTLVDCIKANLYQSSGNALTNFAEKLPAIQGKLAQEIVKDTYDFGFLSLPVGYDEEELEDALEQNITRFLLELGSGFAFIGRQKEIIVAGKTRKIDMLFYHIKLRCYVVVELKAVSFEPEFAGKLNFYVNAVNELMKSESDNPTIGLLICKDKDQTE
;
A
#
# COMPACT_ATOMS: atom_id res chain seq x y z
N VAL A 1 14.74 12.41 -16.68
CA VAL A 1 15.31 11.96 -17.96
C VAL A 1 14.72 10.59 -18.18
N GLY A 2 13.66 10.52 -19.01
CA GLY A 2 13.02 9.26 -19.36
C GLY A 2 13.95 8.43 -20.24
N ALA A 3 14.37 7.28 -19.77
CA ALA A 3 14.99 6.27 -20.61
C ALA A 3 13.85 5.59 -21.38
N GLU A 4 13.76 5.83 -22.68
CA GLU A 4 12.99 5.00 -23.59
C GLU A 4 13.53 3.58 -23.52
N ILE A 5 12.68 2.64 -23.15
CA ILE A 5 13.00 1.21 -23.09
C ILE A 5 13.00 0.73 -24.55
N SER A 6 14.18 0.59 -25.12
CA SER A 6 14.34 0.02 -26.46
C SER A 6 14.06 -1.49 -26.46
N GLU A 7 13.51 -1.96 -27.58
CA GLU A 7 13.13 -3.34 -27.88
C GLU A 7 14.17 -4.39 -27.47
N GLY A 8 13.65 -5.55 -27.00
CA GLY A 8 14.37 -6.63 -26.36
C GLY A 8 15.57 -7.19 -27.13
N GLN A 9 16.62 -7.52 -26.39
CA GLN A 9 17.76 -8.30 -26.91
C GLN A 9 17.36 -9.74 -27.17
N LYS A 10 17.53 -10.18 -28.42
CA LYS A 10 17.27 -11.57 -28.84
C LYS A 10 18.44 -12.46 -28.44
N LEU A 11 18.21 -13.47 -27.63
CA LEU A 11 19.17 -14.53 -27.31
C LEU A 11 18.87 -15.76 -28.18
N HIS A 12 19.82 -16.10 -29.08
CA HIS A 12 19.74 -17.31 -29.90
C HIS A 12 20.22 -18.54 -29.13
N GLN A 13 19.31 -19.44 -28.80
CA GLN A 13 19.66 -20.85 -28.55
C GLN A 13 19.05 -21.71 -29.66
N ALA A 14 19.73 -22.80 -29.98
CA ALA A 14 19.43 -23.66 -31.14
C ALA A 14 17.93 -24.01 -31.20
N GLY A 15 17.19 -23.37 -32.11
CA GLY A 15 15.83 -23.72 -32.51
C GLY A 15 14.69 -22.85 -32.01
N ALA A 16 14.91 -21.85 -31.16
CA ALA A 16 13.87 -20.89 -30.78
C ALA A 16 14.44 -19.51 -30.49
N GLU A 17 13.88 -18.47 -31.11
CA GLU A 17 14.11 -17.09 -30.67
C GLU A 17 13.30 -16.86 -29.39
N ILE A 18 13.97 -16.74 -28.25
CA ILE A 18 13.33 -16.35 -26.99
C ILE A 18 13.54 -14.84 -26.86
N GLU A 19 12.46 -14.05 -27.02
CA GLU A 19 12.47 -12.65 -26.61
C GLU A 19 12.49 -12.57 -25.08
N PHE A 20 13.63 -12.17 -24.53
CA PHE A 20 13.76 -11.97 -23.10
C PHE A 20 13.37 -10.52 -22.75
N PRO A 21 12.38 -10.27 -21.90
CA PRO A 21 11.98 -8.90 -21.55
C PRO A 21 13.15 -8.12 -21.00
N ALA A 22 13.44 -6.94 -21.55
CA ALA A 22 14.59 -6.10 -21.18
C ALA A 22 14.58 -5.75 -19.68
N ILE A 23 13.42 -5.71 -19.03
CA ILE A 23 13.24 -5.46 -17.60
C ILE A 23 14.03 -6.42 -16.71
N PHE A 24 14.28 -7.66 -17.15
CA PHE A 24 15.06 -8.63 -16.40
C PHE A 24 16.55 -8.23 -16.27
N GLY A 25 17.09 -7.46 -17.21
CA GLY A 25 18.46 -6.96 -17.17
C GLY A 25 18.75 -5.98 -16.03
N PHE A 26 17.71 -5.38 -15.45
CA PHE A 26 17.84 -4.41 -14.36
C PHE A 26 17.80 -5.04 -12.95
N VAL A 27 17.58 -6.36 -12.87
CA VAL A 27 17.49 -7.07 -11.59
C VAL A 27 18.75 -7.94 -11.41
N PRO A 28 19.44 -7.88 -10.24
CA PRO A 28 20.62 -8.70 -10.00
C PRO A 28 20.31 -10.20 -10.06
N TRP A 29 21.25 -11.01 -10.56
CA TRP A 29 21.08 -12.46 -10.74
C TRP A 29 20.54 -13.20 -9.51
N ARG A 30 21.02 -12.86 -8.32
CA ARG A 30 20.56 -13.50 -7.08
C ARG A 30 19.09 -13.24 -6.76
N HIS A 31 18.53 -12.10 -7.19
CA HIS A 31 17.09 -11.82 -7.07
C HIS A 31 16.31 -12.72 -8.04
N HIS A 32 16.79 -12.89 -9.27
CA HIS A 32 16.15 -13.81 -10.22
C HIS A 32 16.06 -15.24 -9.68
N VAL A 33 17.13 -15.72 -9.03
CA VAL A 33 17.12 -17.05 -8.40
C VAL A 33 16.00 -17.16 -7.37
N GLU A 34 15.83 -16.14 -6.50
CA GLU A 34 14.76 -16.14 -5.51
C GLU A 34 13.37 -16.11 -6.16
N ILE A 35 13.18 -15.26 -7.17
CA ILE A 35 11.91 -15.13 -7.90
C ILE A 35 11.55 -16.44 -8.57
N VAL A 36 12.44 -17.01 -9.40
CA VAL A 36 12.17 -18.23 -10.17
C VAL A 36 11.93 -19.45 -9.27
N THR A 37 12.60 -19.52 -8.11
CA THR A 37 12.45 -20.67 -7.20
C THR A 37 11.22 -20.58 -6.30
N LYS A 38 10.66 -19.39 -6.08
CA LYS A 38 9.57 -19.16 -5.10
C LYS A 38 8.25 -18.77 -5.72
N CYS A 39 8.25 -18.08 -6.85
CA CYS A 39 7.02 -17.71 -7.53
C CYS A 39 6.42 -18.88 -8.31
N LYS A 40 5.09 -18.95 -8.33
CA LYS A 40 4.35 -20.06 -8.93
C LYS A 40 3.88 -19.76 -10.36
N THR A 41 3.72 -18.48 -10.70
CA THR A 41 3.26 -18.02 -12.00
C THR A 41 4.19 -16.98 -12.60
N ILE A 42 4.09 -16.78 -13.92
CA ILE A 42 4.87 -15.76 -14.64
C ILE A 42 4.44 -14.36 -14.20
N GLU A 43 3.16 -14.15 -13.99
CA GLU A 43 2.58 -12.88 -13.53
C GLU A 43 3.13 -12.47 -12.17
N GLU A 44 3.18 -13.43 -11.24
CA GLU A 44 3.79 -13.25 -9.92
C GLU A 44 5.27 -12.90 -10.03
N ALA A 45 6.01 -13.64 -10.85
CA ALA A 45 7.44 -13.39 -11.07
C ALA A 45 7.69 -11.98 -11.66
N LEU A 46 6.91 -11.58 -12.66
CA LEU A 46 6.98 -10.25 -13.28
C LEU A 46 6.60 -9.13 -12.29
N PHE A 47 5.64 -9.37 -11.41
CA PHE A 47 5.30 -8.45 -10.33
C PHE A 47 6.52 -8.18 -9.44
N TYR A 48 7.19 -9.23 -8.94
CA TYR A 48 8.35 -9.08 -8.07
C TYR A 48 9.57 -8.49 -8.79
N VAL A 49 9.75 -8.77 -10.09
CA VAL A 49 10.78 -8.11 -10.92
C VAL A 49 10.53 -6.60 -10.96
N ARG A 50 9.31 -6.17 -11.31
CA ARG A 50 8.94 -4.74 -11.36
C ARG A 50 9.11 -4.06 -10.00
N LYS A 51 8.58 -4.67 -8.94
CA LYS A 51 8.69 -4.13 -7.58
C LYS A 51 10.16 -4.03 -7.11
N THR A 52 10.99 -5.00 -7.44
CA THR A 52 12.42 -4.94 -7.13
C THR A 52 13.10 -3.73 -7.76
N ILE A 53 12.75 -3.39 -9.00
CA ILE A 53 13.31 -2.23 -9.72
C ILE A 53 12.75 -0.92 -9.15
N GLU A 54 11.42 -0.83 -9.05
CA GLU A 54 10.72 0.38 -8.60
C GLU A 54 11.11 0.82 -7.19
N GLU A 55 11.25 -0.15 -6.29
CA GLU A 55 11.49 0.07 -4.87
C GLU A 55 12.96 -0.18 -4.48
N SER A 56 13.83 -0.53 -5.45
CA SER A 56 15.24 -0.84 -5.22
C SER A 56 15.46 -1.87 -4.11
N TRP A 57 14.66 -2.93 -4.09
CA TRP A 57 14.71 -3.93 -3.03
C TRP A 57 16.04 -4.66 -2.96
N SER A 58 16.52 -4.84 -1.73
CA SER A 58 17.59 -5.79 -1.46
C SER A 58 17.08 -7.24 -1.64
N ARG A 59 17.98 -8.20 -1.77
CA ARG A 59 17.59 -9.62 -1.85
C ARG A 59 16.81 -10.07 -0.61
N SER A 60 17.18 -9.62 0.58
CA SER A 60 16.46 -9.94 1.83
C SER A 60 15.05 -9.37 1.79
N THR A 61 14.90 -8.10 1.44
CA THR A 61 13.59 -7.45 1.30
C THR A 61 12.69 -8.18 0.30
N LEU A 62 13.22 -8.53 -0.88
CA LEU A 62 12.50 -9.32 -1.88
C LEU A 62 12.01 -10.67 -1.31
N VAL A 63 12.89 -11.39 -0.62
CA VAL A 63 12.54 -12.69 -0.02
C VAL A 63 11.46 -12.55 1.04
N ASP A 64 11.51 -11.51 1.85
CA ASP A 64 10.51 -11.24 2.88
C ASP A 64 9.16 -10.85 2.27
N CYS A 65 9.16 -10.03 1.21
CA CYS A 65 7.96 -9.70 0.45
C CYS A 65 7.31 -10.93 -0.23
N ILE A 66 8.12 -11.85 -0.77
CA ILE A 66 7.62 -13.11 -1.33
C ILE A 66 7.01 -13.99 -0.24
N LYS A 67 7.65 -14.11 0.92
CA LYS A 67 7.14 -14.88 2.06
C LYS A 67 5.84 -14.29 2.61
N ALA A 68 5.74 -12.97 2.69
CA ALA A 68 4.54 -12.25 3.07
C ALA A 68 3.44 -12.29 2.01
N ASN A 69 3.68 -12.97 0.89
CA ASN A 69 2.72 -13.13 -0.21
C ASN A 69 2.18 -11.80 -0.77
N LEU A 70 3.09 -10.80 -0.89
CA LEU A 70 2.74 -9.44 -1.31
C LEU A 70 1.98 -9.40 -2.64
N TYR A 71 2.28 -10.31 -3.58
CA TYR A 71 1.57 -10.41 -4.86
C TYR A 71 0.07 -10.64 -4.68
N GLN A 72 -0.31 -11.55 -3.78
CA GLN A 72 -1.72 -11.86 -3.52
C GLN A 72 -2.44 -10.74 -2.75
N SER A 73 -1.74 -10.05 -1.86
CA SER A 73 -2.32 -8.94 -1.08
C SER A 73 -2.37 -7.62 -1.83
N SER A 74 -1.53 -7.43 -2.85
CA SER A 74 -1.48 -6.19 -3.63
C SER A 74 -2.63 -6.13 -4.63
N GLY A 75 -3.34 -5.01 -4.65
CA GLY A 75 -4.42 -4.75 -5.60
C GLY A 75 -5.75 -5.45 -5.32
N ASN A 76 -5.83 -6.31 -4.29
CA ASN A 76 -7.04 -7.06 -3.94
C ASN A 76 -7.88 -6.39 -2.84
N ALA A 77 -7.42 -5.25 -2.30
CA ALA A 77 -8.18 -4.51 -1.31
C ALA A 77 -9.57 -4.12 -1.85
N LEU A 78 -10.59 -4.27 -1.02
CA LEU A 78 -11.93 -3.77 -1.31
C LEU A 78 -11.90 -2.24 -1.33
N THR A 79 -12.08 -1.63 -2.49
CA THR A 79 -12.01 -0.18 -2.64
C THR A 79 -13.13 0.34 -3.53
N ASN A 80 -13.43 1.62 -3.39
CA ASN A 80 -14.31 2.37 -4.30
C ASN A 80 -13.52 3.35 -5.19
N PHE A 81 -12.21 3.16 -5.33
CA PHE A 81 -11.32 4.08 -6.02
C PHE A 81 -11.69 4.29 -7.49
N ALA A 82 -12.16 3.23 -8.18
CA ALA A 82 -12.59 3.33 -9.57
C ALA A 82 -13.79 4.29 -9.77
N GLU A 83 -14.64 4.45 -8.74
CA GLU A 83 -15.83 5.30 -8.79
C GLU A 83 -15.56 6.73 -8.27
N LYS A 84 -14.63 6.87 -7.33
CA LYS A 84 -14.43 8.11 -6.57
C LYS A 84 -13.19 8.90 -6.94
N LEU A 85 -12.21 8.27 -7.59
CA LEU A 85 -10.95 8.91 -7.94
C LEU A 85 -10.77 9.05 -9.45
N PRO A 86 -9.99 10.04 -9.92
CA PRO A 86 -9.56 10.10 -11.31
C PRO A 86 -8.92 8.77 -11.75
N ALA A 87 -9.16 8.33 -12.97
CA ALA A 87 -8.81 6.98 -13.44
C ALA A 87 -7.35 6.58 -13.21
N ILE A 88 -6.41 7.50 -13.42
CA ILE A 88 -4.97 7.24 -13.20
C ILE A 88 -4.67 7.11 -11.72
N GLN A 89 -5.19 8.01 -10.88
CA GLN A 89 -5.01 7.97 -9.43
C GLN A 89 -5.66 6.71 -8.84
N GLY A 90 -6.87 6.36 -9.30
CA GLY A 90 -7.60 5.17 -8.82
C GLY A 90 -6.83 3.88 -9.07
N LYS A 91 -6.22 3.72 -10.24
CA LYS A 91 -5.36 2.57 -10.55
C LYS A 91 -4.12 2.52 -9.65
N LEU A 92 -3.41 3.64 -9.51
CA LEU A 92 -2.22 3.72 -8.65
C LEU A 92 -2.56 3.48 -7.18
N ALA A 93 -3.66 4.04 -6.68
CA ALA A 93 -4.13 3.83 -5.31
C ALA A 93 -4.47 2.35 -5.07
N GLN A 94 -5.15 1.69 -6.02
CA GLN A 94 -5.47 0.26 -5.94
C GLN A 94 -4.20 -0.62 -5.88
N GLU A 95 -3.15 -0.27 -6.60
CA GLU A 95 -1.89 -1.01 -6.60
C GLU A 95 -1.09 -0.83 -5.29
N ILE A 96 -1.29 0.29 -4.60
CA ILE A 96 -0.54 0.66 -3.39
C ILE A 96 -1.21 0.09 -2.13
N VAL A 97 -2.53 0.09 -2.06
CA VAL A 97 -3.28 -0.37 -0.89
C VAL A 97 -3.30 -1.89 -0.87
N LYS A 98 -2.92 -2.45 0.28
CA LYS A 98 -2.98 -3.90 0.51
C LYS A 98 -4.35 -4.33 1.01
N ASP A 99 -4.69 -5.56 0.72
CA ASP A 99 -5.88 -6.22 1.26
C ASP A 99 -5.74 -6.56 2.76
N THR A 100 -4.55 -6.91 3.17
CA THR A 100 -4.22 -7.30 4.54
C THR A 100 -2.89 -6.67 4.97
N TYR A 101 -2.83 -6.18 6.19
CA TYR A 101 -1.63 -5.64 6.82
C TYR A 101 -1.17 -6.57 7.93
N ASP A 102 0.15 -6.83 8.01
CA ASP A 102 0.75 -7.64 9.07
C ASP A 102 1.18 -6.75 10.24
N PHE A 103 0.50 -6.89 11.36
CA PHE A 103 0.83 -6.22 12.62
C PHE A 103 1.50 -7.13 13.64
N GLY A 104 2.03 -8.28 13.22
CA GLY A 104 2.74 -9.22 14.09
C GLY A 104 4.00 -8.64 14.77
N PHE A 105 4.45 -7.46 14.32
CA PHE A 105 5.53 -6.72 14.98
C PHE A 105 5.08 -5.92 16.21
N LEU A 106 3.78 -5.79 16.45
CA LEU A 106 3.22 -5.12 17.63
C LEU A 106 3.08 -6.12 18.78
N SER A 107 3.43 -5.68 19.99
CA SER A 107 3.20 -6.44 21.22
C SER A 107 1.90 -5.96 21.87
N LEU A 108 0.76 -6.39 21.31
CA LEU A 108 -0.55 -5.99 21.82
C LEU A 108 -1.06 -6.99 22.87
N PRO A 109 -1.72 -6.54 23.95
CA PRO A 109 -2.39 -7.41 24.90
C PRO A 109 -3.58 -8.14 24.25
N VAL A 110 -4.02 -9.24 24.87
CA VAL A 110 -5.26 -9.90 24.43
C VAL A 110 -6.44 -8.99 24.75
N GLY A 111 -7.25 -8.68 23.72
CA GLY A 111 -8.41 -7.80 23.87
C GLY A 111 -8.07 -6.32 23.87
N TYR A 112 -6.95 -5.92 23.24
CA TYR A 112 -6.57 -4.52 23.05
C TYR A 112 -7.70 -3.68 22.46
N ASP A 113 -7.75 -2.41 22.83
CA ASP A 113 -8.64 -1.41 22.26
C ASP A 113 -7.98 -0.57 21.14
N GLU A 114 -8.71 0.40 20.62
CA GLU A 114 -8.25 1.27 19.54
C GLU A 114 -7.10 2.18 19.98
N GLU A 115 -7.12 2.69 21.22
CA GLU A 115 -6.08 3.56 21.77
C GLU A 115 -4.76 2.80 21.96
N GLU A 116 -4.82 1.57 22.46
CA GLU A 116 -3.65 0.70 22.62
C GLU A 116 -3.05 0.32 21.25
N LEU A 117 -3.90 0.11 20.23
CA LEU A 117 -3.46 -0.14 18.86
C LEU A 117 -2.77 1.09 18.27
N GLU A 118 -3.36 2.28 18.42
CA GLU A 118 -2.77 3.53 17.95
C GLU A 118 -1.42 3.81 18.61
N ASP A 119 -1.32 3.64 19.95
CA ASP A 119 -0.09 3.81 20.71
C ASP A 119 1.01 2.88 20.23
N ALA A 120 0.68 1.61 20.02
CA ALA A 120 1.63 0.61 19.55
C ALA A 120 2.11 0.93 18.12
N LEU A 121 1.24 1.39 17.24
CA LEU A 121 1.59 1.78 15.87
C LEU A 121 2.47 3.04 15.85
N GLU A 122 2.18 4.04 16.69
CA GLU A 122 3.00 5.24 16.80
C GLU A 122 4.40 4.93 17.33
N GLN A 123 4.51 4.11 18.39
CA GLN A 123 5.79 3.65 18.91
C GLN A 123 6.61 2.85 17.89
N ASN A 124 5.94 2.18 16.96
CA ASN A 124 6.54 1.39 15.90
C ASN A 124 6.35 2.03 14.51
N ILE A 125 6.24 3.37 14.43
CA ILE A 125 5.89 4.09 13.20
C ILE A 125 6.76 3.71 12.00
N THR A 126 8.05 3.46 12.19
CA THR A 126 8.94 3.03 11.11
C THR A 126 8.50 1.69 10.53
N ARG A 127 8.13 0.73 11.38
CA ARG A 127 7.65 -0.59 10.92
C ARG A 127 6.28 -0.47 10.28
N PHE A 128 5.42 0.39 10.82
CA PHE A 128 4.12 0.66 10.23
C PHE A 128 4.25 1.29 8.83
N LEU A 129 5.14 2.26 8.65
CA LEU A 129 5.41 2.84 7.33
C LEU A 129 5.95 1.80 6.33
N LEU A 130 6.82 0.88 6.77
CA LEU A 130 7.27 -0.23 5.93
C LEU A 130 6.13 -1.18 5.57
N GLU A 131 5.22 -1.42 6.51
CA GLU A 131 4.05 -2.25 6.25
C GLU A 131 3.03 -1.58 5.32
N LEU A 132 2.79 -0.27 5.46
CA LEU A 132 1.96 0.49 4.53
C LEU A 132 2.54 0.48 3.11
N GLY A 133 3.86 0.46 2.99
CA GLY A 133 4.57 0.47 1.71
C GLY A 133 5.24 1.80 1.40
N SER A 134 5.89 1.86 0.22
CA SER A 134 6.68 3.04 -0.13
C SER A 134 5.82 4.24 -0.53
N GLY A 135 6.27 5.41 -0.17
CA GLY A 135 5.64 6.68 -0.52
C GLY A 135 4.74 7.27 0.57
N PHE A 136 4.51 6.57 1.67
CA PHE A 136 3.79 7.12 2.82
C PHE A 136 4.70 7.98 3.69
N ALA A 137 4.24 9.17 4.04
CA ALA A 137 4.86 10.08 5.00
C ALA A 137 3.89 10.35 6.14
N PHE A 138 4.31 10.09 7.38
CA PHE A 138 3.49 10.30 8.58
C PHE A 138 3.38 11.78 8.90
N ILE A 139 2.16 12.29 9.03
CA ILE A 139 1.88 13.69 9.40
C ILE A 139 1.58 13.80 10.89
N GLY A 140 0.83 12.86 11.45
CA GLY A 140 0.49 12.87 12.86
C GLY A 140 -0.62 11.91 13.22
N ARG A 141 -0.74 11.70 14.54
CA ARG A 141 -1.79 10.95 15.21
C ARG A 141 -2.76 11.91 15.89
N GLN A 142 -4.02 11.48 16.06
CA GLN A 142 -5.08 12.23 16.74
C GLN A 142 -5.18 13.68 16.25
N LYS A 143 -5.05 13.82 14.91
CA LYS A 143 -5.04 15.13 14.27
C LYS A 143 -6.39 15.81 14.44
N GLU A 144 -6.41 16.93 15.16
CA GLU A 144 -7.62 17.71 15.34
C GLU A 144 -8.01 18.47 14.07
N ILE A 145 -9.28 18.37 13.72
CA ILE A 145 -9.94 19.16 12.69
C ILE A 145 -11.23 19.77 13.27
N ILE A 146 -11.56 20.98 12.83
CA ILE A 146 -12.78 21.66 13.25
C ILE A 146 -13.76 21.70 12.07
N VAL A 147 -14.88 21.00 12.22
CA VAL A 147 -15.93 20.96 11.21
C VAL A 147 -17.24 21.42 11.84
N ALA A 148 -17.89 22.44 11.27
CA ALA A 148 -19.11 23.02 11.78
C ALA A 148 -19.05 23.38 13.28
N GLY A 149 -17.91 23.95 13.73
CA GLY A 149 -17.68 24.35 15.12
C GLY A 149 -17.47 23.20 16.11
N LYS A 150 -17.34 21.95 15.64
CA LYS A 150 -17.05 20.78 16.47
C LYS A 150 -15.66 20.27 16.18
N THR A 151 -14.87 20.07 17.23
CA THR A 151 -13.56 19.41 17.15
C THR A 151 -13.76 17.92 16.92
N ARG A 152 -13.03 17.37 15.96
CA ARG A 152 -12.96 15.95 15.62
C ARG A 152 -11.49 15.55 15.54
N LYS A 153 -11.20 14.29 15.76
CA LYS A 153 -9.85 13.75 15.72
C LYS A 153 -9.77 12.63 14.68
N ILE A 154 -8.74 12.69 13.85
CA ILE A 154 -8.38 11.65 12.89
C ILE A 154 -7.37 10.75 13.59
N ASP A 155 -7.57 9.44 13.60
CA ASP A 155 -6.69 8.50 14.29
C ASP A 155 -5.25 8.64 13.80
N MET A 156 -5.00 8.46 12.51
CA MET A 156 -3.69 8.72 11.91
C MET A 156 -3.83 9.40 10.54
N LEU A 157 -2.97 10.37 10.28
CA LEU A 157 -2.94 11.10 9.01
C LEU A 157 -1.57 10.93 8.36
N PHE A 158 -1.58 10.60 7.07
CA PHE A 158 -0.41 10.47 6.22
C PHE A 158 -0.55 11.33 4.98
N TYR A 159 0.57 11.53 4.27
CA TYR A 159 0.62 12.02 2.91
C TYR A 159 1.32 11.00 2.03
N HIS A 160 0.75 10.70 0.86
CA HIS A 160 1.36 9.76 -0.07
C HIS A 160 2.03 10.52 -1.22
N ILE A 161 3.37 10.45 -1.28
CA ILE A 161 4.21 11.26 -2.16
C ILE A 161 3.91 10.99 -3.64
N LYS A 162 3.85 9.72 -4.06
CA LYS A 162 3.61 9.35 -5.47
C LYS A 162 2.18 9.69 -5.92
N LEU A 163 1.19 9.50 -5.06
CA LEU A 163 -0.21 9.84 -5.33
C LEU A 163 -0.49 11.33 -5.16
N ARG A 164 0.39 12.07 -4.47
CA ARG A 164 0.22 13.48 -4.14
C ARG A 164 -1.14 13.74 -3.48
N CYS A 165 -1.44 12.99 -2.45
CA CYS A 165 -2.69 13.13 -1.70
C CYS A 165 -2.52 12.81 -0.23
N TYR A 166 -3.43 13.32 0.58
CA TYR A 166 -3.56 12.88 1.97
C TYR A 166 -4.15 11.48 2.03
N VAL A 167 -3.76 10.75 3.08
CA VAL A 167 -4.31 9.44 3.41
C VAL A 167 -4.79 9.49 4.86
N VAL A 168 -6.09 9.37 5.04
CA VAL A 168 -6.75 9.24 6.34
C VAL A 168 -6.80 7.77 6.72
N VAL A 169 -6.19 7.41 7.84
CA VAL A 169 -6.26 6.04 8.38
C VAL A 169 -7.16 6.07 9.61
N GLU A 170 -8.19 5.26 9.58
CA GLU A 170 -9.09 4.97 10.70
C GLU A 170 -8.83 3.55 11.18
N LEU A 171 -8.63 3.37 12.47
CA LEU A 171 -8.31 2.09 13.10
C LEU A 171 -9.52 1.55 13.85
N LYS A 172 -9.74 0.23 13.77
CA LYS A 172 -10.77 -0.47 14.52
C LYS A 172 -10.22 -1.76 15.12
N ALA A 173 -10.30 -1.87 16.43
CA ALA A 173 -9.89 -3.07 17.18
C ALA A 173 -10.96 -4.19 17.12
N VAL A 174 -11.94 -4.04 16.26
CA VAL A 174 -13.05 -4.98 16.02
C VAL A 174 -13.17 -5.30 14.53
N SER A 175 -14.02 -6.26 14.18
CA SER A 175 -14.37 -6.60 12.79
C SER A 175 -15.03 -5.41 12.09
N PHE A 176 -14.98 -5.41 10.75
CA PHE A 176 -15.58 -4.36 9.93
C PHE A 176 -17.09 -4.21 10.17
N GLU A 177 -17.53 -2.97 10.30
CA GLU A 177 -18.95 -2.57 10.32
C GLU A 177 -19.17 -1.45 9.28
N PRO A 178 -20.29 -1.45 8.53
CA PRO A 178 -20.57 -0.46 7.48
C PRO A 178 -20.54 1.01 7.97
N GLU A 179 -20.86 1.26 9.22
CA GLU A 179 -20.86 2.58 9.88
C GLU A 179 -19.46 3.21 9.89
N PHE A 180 -18.39 2.39 9.98
CA PHE A 180 -17.01 2.87 9.97
C PHE A 180 -16.63 3.53 8.65
N ALA A 181 -17.16 3.02 7.53
CA ALA A 181 -16.97 3.63 6.23
C ALA A 181 -17.59 5.04 6.15
N GLY A 182 -18.72 5.25 6.82
CA GLY A 182 -19.36 6.56 6.93
C GLY A 182 -18.51 7.57 7.70
N LYS A 183 -17.92 7.15 8.84
CA LYS A 183 -16.99 7.97 9.63
C LYS A 183 -15.74 8.32 8.83
N LEU A 184 -15.13 7.32 8.18
CA LEU A 184 -13.95 7.52 7.34
C LEU A 184 -14.23 8.50 6.19
N ASN A 185 -15.35 8.33 5.49
CA ASN A 185 -15.74 9.22 4.39
C ASN A 185 -15.94 10.67 4.86
N PHE A 186 -16.49 10.87 6.06
CA PHE A 186 -16.58 12.20 6.66
C PHE A 186 -15.19 12.84 6.83
N TYR A 187 -14.21 12.10 7.36
CA TYR A 187 -12.85 12.60 7.52
C TYR A 187 -12.15 12.87 6.19
N VAL A 188 -12.30 11.99 5.19
CA VAL A 188 -11.75 12.19 3.84
C VAL A 188 -12.26 13.51 3.24
N ASN A 189 -13.57 13.77 3.34
CA ASN A 189 -14.14 15.02 2.84
C ASN A 189 -13.64 16.23 3.65
N ALA A 190 -13.56 16.12 4.96
CA ALA A 190 -13.05 17.21 5.81
C ALA A 190 -11.58 17.56 5.49
N VAL A 191 -10.73 16.58 5.26
CA VAL A 191 -9.32 16.79 4.85
C VAL A 191 -9.26 17.42 3.46
N ASN A 192 -10.11 17.02 2.52
CA ASN A 192 -10.19 17.64 1.20
C ASN A 192 -10.54 19.14 1.28
N GLU A 193 -11.48 19.51 2.16
CA GLU A 193 -11.93 20.90 2.29
C GLU A 193 -10.95 21.77 3.10
N LEU A 194 -10.32 21.20 4.13
CA LEU A 194 -9.58 21.99 5.11
C LEU A 194 -8.05 21.96 4.91
N MET A 195 -7.51 20.91 4.29
CA MET A 195 -6.08 20.67 4.27
C MET A 195 -5.50 20.52 2.86
N LYS A 196 -6.28 19.97 1.92
CA LYS A 196 -5.82 19.71 0.56
C LYS A 196 -5.50 21.00 -0.18
N SER A 197 -4.35 21.08 -0.84
CA SER A 197 -4.00 22.14 -1.77
C SER A 197 -4.60 21.88 -3.16
N GLU A 198 -4.62 22.91 -4.02
CA GLU A 198 -5.08 22.78 -5.41
C GLU A 198 -4.24 21.79 -6.23
N SER A 199 -2.96 21.66 -5.87
CA SER A 199 -2.02 20.75 -6.54
C SER A 199 -2.13 19.30 -6.08
N ASP A 200 -2.87 19.03 -5.01
CA ASP A 200 -3.05 17.69 -4.48
C ASP A 200 -4.22 16.98 -5.17
N ASN A 201 -4.06 15.69 -5.32
CA ASN A 201 -5.14 14.80 -5.73
C ASN A 201 -6.14 14.59 -4.57
N PRO A 202 -7.35 14.09 -4.85
CA PRO A 202 -8.32 13.78 -3.82
C PRO A 202 -7.74 12.88 -2.72
N THR A 203 -8.07 13.19 -1.47
CA THR A 203 -7.71 12.41 -0.29
C THR A 203 -8.29 11.00 -0.39
N ILE A 204 -7.54 10.01 0.05
CA ILE A 204 -8.01 8.63 0.18
C ILE A 204 -8.18 8.25 1.65
N GLY A 205 -9.13 7.36 1.93
CA GLY A 205 -9.33 6.77 3.25
C GLY A 205 -8.88 5.33 3.27
N LEU A 206 -8.25 4.92 4.36
CA LEU A 206 -7.86 3.56 4.66
C LEU A 206 -8.47 3.16 5.99
N LEU A 207 -9.39 2.19 5.96
CA LEU A 207 -9.99 1.59 7.15
C LEU A 207 -9.25 0.28 7.46
N ILE A 208 -8.66 0.21 8.64
CA ILE A 208 -7.95 -0.99 9.13
C ILE A 208 -8.75 -1.57 10.29
N CYS A 209 -9.30 -2.75 10.10
CA CYS A 209 -10.04 -3.50 11.11
C CYS A 209 -9.25 -4.72 11.56
N LYS A 210 -9.56 -5.23 12.76
CA LYS A 210 -8.90 -6.41 13.33
C LYS A 210 -9.07 -7.64 12.47
N ASP A 211 -10.30 -7.89 12.00
CA ASP A 211 -10.65 -9.03 11.16
C ASP A 211 -11.53 -8.57 9.98
N LYS A 212 -11.40 -9.27 8.85
CA LYS A 212 -12.40 -9.21 7.79
C LYS A 212 -13.53 -10.17 8.13
N ASP A 213 -14.76 -9.70 8.21
CA ASP A 213 -15.89 -10.60 8.08
C ASP A 213 -15.80 -11.26 6.70
N GLN A 214 -15.58 -12.57 6.71
CA GLN A 214 -15.79 -13.39 5.52
C GLN A 214 -17.31 -13.47 5.31
N THR A 215 -17.88 -12.42 4.75
CA THR A 215 -19.21 -12.52 4.19
C THR A 215 -19.11 -13.41 2.96
N GLU A 216 -19.69 -14.60 3.08
CA GLU A 216 -19.93 -15.56 2.02
C GLU A 216 -20.59 -14.93 0.78
#